data_512b008b6682398d38b1513ed95ff168
#
_entry.id   512b008b6682398d38b1513ed95ff168
#
_cell.length_a   1.000
_cell.length_b   1.000
_cell.length_c   1.000
_cell.angle_alpha   90.00
_cell.angle_beta   90.00
_cell.angle_gamma   90.00
#
_symmetry.space_group_name_H-M   'P 1'
#
loop_
_entity.id
_entity.type
_entity.pdbx_description
1 polymer ?
#
loop_
_entity_poly.entity_id
_entity_poly.type
_entity_poly.pdbx_seq_one_letter_code
_entity_poly.pdbx_strand_id
1 'polypeptide(L)'
;AHGFLRKVFEIFESYQTSIDMICTSEVGVSVTIDNTKHLNEILDDLKKYGTVTVDKDMCIICVVGDLEWENVGFEAKALDAMRDIPVRMISFGGSNYNISFLIRECDKKVALQSLSDMLFNNK
;
A
#
# COMPACT_ATOMS: atom_id res chain seq x y z
N ALA A 1 10.09 -17.87 4.31
CA ALA A 1 9.97 -19.31 4.28
C ALA A 1 9.60 -19.78 2.88
N HIS A 2 10.14 -20.89 2.49
CA HIS A 2 9.89 -21.46 1.18
C HIS A 2 8.42 -21.82 1.01
N GLY A 3 7.78 -21.31 -0.04
CA GLY A 3 6.38 -21.58 -0.32
C GLY A 3 5.38 -20.77 0.48
N PHE A 4 5.83 -19.94 1.41
CA PHE A 4 4.92 -19.13 2.24
C PHE A 4 4.11 -18.15 1.39
N LEU A 5 4.75 -17.45 0.49
CA LEU A 5 4.10 -16.45 -0.36
C LEU A 5 3.00 -17.07 -1.22
N ARG A 6 3.27 -18.27 -1.75
CA ARG A 6 2.26 -19.01 -2.52
C ARG A 6 1.04 -19.32 -1.66
N LYS A 7 1.25 -19.75 -0.41
CA LYS A 7 0.16 -20.03 0.53
C LYS A 7 -0.69 -18.80 0.79
N VAL A 8 -0.06 -17.66 0.98
CA VAL A 8 -0.77 -16.40 1.19
C VAL A 8 -1.69 -16.11 -0.02
N PHE A 9 -1.15 -16.17 -1.22
CA PHE A 9 -1.94 -15.92 -2.43
C PHE A 9 -3.04 -16.95 -2.64
N GLU A 10 -2.79 -18.23 -2.35
CA GLU A 10 -3.81 -19.26 -2.44
C GLU A 10 -4.99 -18.96 -1.52
N ILE A 11 -4.72 -18.51 -0.30
CA ILE A 11 -5.78 -18.19 0.67
C ILE A 11 -6.65 -17.05 0.16
N PHE A 12 -6.03 -15.94 -0.27
CA PHE A 12 -6.79 -14.81 -0.80
C PHE A 12 -7.59 -15.20 -2.05
N GLU A 13 -6.99 -16.00 -2.93
CA GLU A 13 -7.65 -16.47 -4.14
C GLU A 13 -8.84 -17.37 -3.82
N SER A 14 -8.71 -18.25 -2.83
CA SER A 14 -9.78 -19.18 -2.46
C SER A 14 -11.03 -18.45 -1.94
N TYR A 15 -10.86 -17.27 -1.39
CA TYR A 15 -11.97 -16.44 -0.94
C TYR A 15 -12.31 -15.32 -1.93
N GLN A 16 -11.74 -15.39 -3.13
CA GLN A 16 -11.96 -14.39 -4.20
C GLN A 16 -11.77 -12.95 -3.70
N THR A 17 -10.73 -12.76 -2.91
CA THR A 17 -10.42 -11.46 -2.32
C THR A 17 -9.15 -10.91 -2.97
N SER A 18 -9.29 -9.77 -3.65
CA SER A 18 -8.18 -9.12 -4.34
C SER A 18 -7.26 -8.39 -3.37
N ILE A 19 -5.98 -8.46 -3.66
CA ILE A 19 -4.95 -7.72 -2.93
C ILE A 19 -4.65 -6.43 -3.70
N ASP A 20 -4.66 -5.28 -3.01
CA ASP A 20 -4.37 -3.99 -3.65
C ASP A 20 -2.89 -3.66 -3.63
N MET A 21 -2.27 -3.69 -2.46
CA MET A 21 -0.84 -3.46 -2.31
C MET A 21 -0.21 -4.64 -1.60
N ILE A 22 1.03 -4.93 -1.96
CA ILE A 22 1.79 -5.99 -1.32
C ILE A 22 3.23 -5.53 -1.10
N CYS A 23 3.76 -5.85 0.07
CA CYS A 23 5.17 -5.63 0.39
C CYS A 23 5.70 -6.91 1.02
N THR A 24 6.81 -7.40 0.51
CA THR A 24 7.42 -8.64 0.99
C THR A 24 8.83 -8.41 1.47
N SER A 25 9.25 -9.21 2.42
CA SER A 25 10.62 -9.29 2.88
C SER A 25 10.92 -10.75 3.24
N GLU A 26 12.17 -11.02 3.64
CA GLU A 26 12.54 -12.36 4.09
C GLU A 26 11.67 -12.86 5.25
N VAL A 27 11.19 -11.93 6.07
CA VAL A 27 10.55 -12.29 7.35
C VAL A 27 9.04 -12.12 7.34
N GLY A 28 8.47 -11.57 6.26
CA GLY A 28 7.03 -11.37 6.28
C GLY A 28 6.44 -10.81 5.01
N VAL A 29 5.12 -10.79 5.00
CA VAL A 29 4.31 -10.26 3.90
C VAL A 29 3.29 -9.30 4.50
N SER A 30 3.17 -8.13 3.91
CA SER A 30 2.12 -7.17 4.24
C SER A 30 1.25 -6.97 3.01
N VAL A 31 -0.06 -7.08 3.18
CA VAL A 31 -1.01 -6.90 2.09
C VAL A 31 -2.12 -5.96 2.52
N THR A 32 -2.70 -5.28 1.53
CA THR A 32 -3.91 -4.49 1.74
C THR A 32 -5.05 -5.08 0.93
N ILE A 33 -6.24 -5.02 1.48
CA ILE A 33 -7.46 -5.42 0.79
C ILE A 33 -8.53 -4.36 1.01
N ASP A 34 -9.43 -4.25 0.05
CA ASP A 34 -10.57 -3.34 0.13
C ASP A 34 -11.82 -4.08 0.59
N ASN A 35 -12.04 -5.28 0.07
CA ASN A 35 -13.20 -6.08 0.39
C ASN A 35 -12.93 -6.96 1.61
N THR A 36 -13.60 -6.66 2.71
CA THR A 36 -13.42 -7.39 3.98
C THR A 36 -14.48 -8.45 4.24
N LYS A 37 -15.26 -8.80 3.23
CA LYS A 37 -16.36 -9.76 3.37
C LYS A 37 -15.90 -11.10 3.98
N HIS A 38 -14.73 -11.59 3.57
CA HIS A 38 -14.19 -12.87 4.02
C HIS A 38 -12.97 -12.73 4.94
N LEU A 39 -12.83 -11.55 5.55
CA LEU A 39 -11.63 -11.26 6.35
C LEU A 39 -11.42 -12.27 7.48
N ASN A 40 -12.47 -12.62 8.21
CA ASN A 40 -12.33 -13.54 9.34
C ASN A 40 -11.84 -14.93 8.90
N GLU A 41 -12.40 -15.45 7.81
CA GLU A 41 -11.98 -16.74 7.28
C GLU A 41 -10.54 -16.71 6.77
N ILE A 42 -10.16 -15.62 6.10
CA ILE A 42 -8.79 -15.42 5.62
C ILE A 42 -7.82 -15.40 6.79
N LEU A 43 -8.14 -14.64 7.84
CA LEU A 43 -7.29 -14.54 9.03
C LEU A 43 -7.12 -15.91 9.70
N ASP A 44 -8.20 -16.67 9.83
CA ASP A 44 -8.14 -18.01 10.42
C ASP A 44 -7.21 -18.93 9.65
N ASP A 45 -7.27 -18.87 8.31
CA ASP A 45 -6.41 -19.68 7.45
C ASP A 45 -4.95 -19.22 7.53
N LEU A 46 -4.71 -17.91 7.52
CA LEU A 46 -3.35 -17.37 7.61
C LEU A 46 -2.67 -17.71 8.92
N LYS A 47 -3.42 -17.71 10.01
CA LYS A 47 -2.87 -18.01 11.35
C LYS A 47 -2.30 -19.42 11.46
N LYS A 48 -2.68 -20.32 10.58
CA LYS A 48 -2.11 -21.67 10.52
C LYS A 48 -0.66 -21.67 10.09
N TYR A 49 -0.21 -20.59 9.43
CA TYR A 49 1.12 -20.51 8.84
C TYR A 49 2.01 -19.46 9.49
N GLY A 50 1.49 -18.64 10.38
CA GLY A 50 2.30 -17.62 11.02
C GLY A 50 1.49 -16.68 11.91
N THR A 51 2.17 -15.70 12.45
CA THR A 51 1.54 -14.65 13.25
C THR A 51 0.92 -13.61 12.31
N VAL A 52 -0.32 -13.23 12.60
CA VAL A 52 -1.04 -12.28 11.75
C VAL A 52 -1.49 -11.09 12.60
N THR A 53 -1.23 -9.88 12.08
CA THR A 53 -1.75 -8.65 12.67
C THR A 53 -2.60 -7.93 11.63
N VAL A 54 -3.57 -7.15 12.08
CA VAL A 54 -4.48 -6.41 11.21
C VAL A 54 -4.52 -4.95 11.64
N ASP A 55 -4.27 -4.06 10.69
CA ASP A 55 -4.48 -2.63 10.88
C ASP A 55 -5.75 -2.23 10.14
N LYS A 56 -6.64 -1.53 10.84
CA LYS A 56 -7.90 -1.05 10.26
C LYS A 56 -7.86 0.45 10.06
N ASP A 57 -8.86 0.95 9.35
CA ASP A 57 -9.04 2.39 9.12
C ASP A 57 -7.84 3.02 8.42
N MET A 58 -7.38 2.31 7.39
CA MET A 58 -6.30 2.75 6.52
C MET A 58 -6.87 3.20 5.18
N CYS A 59 -6.10 4.00 4.44
CA CYS A 59 -6.46 4.33 3.07
C CYS A 59 -5.23 4.37 2.17
N ILE A 60 -5.46 4.17 0.87
CA ILE A 60 -4.42 4.25 -0.14
C ILE A 60 -4.62 5.55 -0.91
N ILE A 61 -3.56 6.35 -0.99
CA ILE A 61 -3.54 7.53 -1.84
C ILE A 61 -2.62 7.25 -3.00
N CYS A 62 -3.13 7.43 -4.23
CA CYS A 62 -2.34 7.25 -5.44
C CYS A 62 -2.10 8.59 -6.12
N VAL A 63 -0.84 8.86 -6.44
CA VAL A 63 -0.50 9.95 -7.36
C VAL A 63 -0.41 9.33 -8.74
N VAL A 64 -1.28 9.75 -9.64
CA VAL A 64 -1.41 9.18 -10.99
C VAL A 64 -1.05 10.24 -12.01
N GLY A 65 -0.28 9.85 -13.00
CA GLY A 65 0.11 10.76 -14.07
C GLY A 65 1.23 10.16 -14.91
N ASP A 66 1.81 10.97 -15.77
CA ASP A 66 2.96 10.56 -16.57
C ASP A 66 4.22 10.79 -15.73
N LEU A 67 4.56 9.77 -14.93
CA LEU A 67 5.65 9.82 -13.97
C LEU A 67 6.85 9.06 -14.53
N GLU A 68 7.46 9.60 -15.60
CA GLU A 68 8.60 8.93 -16.21
C GLU A 68 9.71 8.72 -15.18
N TRP A 69 10.16 7.47 -15.05
CA TRP A 69 11.15 7.10 -14.03
C TRP A 69 12.48 7.85 -14.19
N GLU A 70 12.76 8.34 -15.39
CA GLU A 70 13.97 9.10 -15.68
C GLU A 70 13.89 10.55 -15.18
N ASN A 71 12.70 11.03 -14.85
CA ASN A 71 12.52 12.37 -14.30
C ASN A 71 12.96 12.37 -12.84
N VAL A 72 14.13 12.91 -12.60
CA VAL A 72 14.70 12.92 -11.24
C VAL A 72 13.95 13.87 -10.33
N GLY A 73 13.81 13.47 -9.08
CA GLY A 73 13.26 14.32 -8.02
C GLY A 73 11.75 14.25 -7.85
N PHE A 74 11.02 13.60 -8.73
CA PHE A 74 9.56 13.50 -8.57
C PHE A 74 9.20 12.72 -7.29
N GLU A 75 9.80 11.54 -7.13
CA GLU A 75 9.55 10.71 -5.95
C GLU A 75 9.99 11.41 -4.68
N ALA A 76 11.06 12.20 -4.74
CA ALA A 76 11.52 12.96 -3.59
C ALA A 76 10.49 14.01 -3.17
N LYS A 77 9.86 14.69 -4.12
CA LYS A 77 8.78 15.65 -3.83
C LYS A 77 7.58 14.96 -3.20
N ALA A 78 7.17 13.82 -3.73
CA ALA A 78 6.03 13.07 -3.20
C ALA A 78 6.31 12.61 -1.77
N LEU A 79 7.50 12.08 -1.53
CA LEU A 79 7.90 11.66 -0.18
C LEU A 79 7.99 12.84 0.76
N ASP A 80 8.54 13.97 0.30
CA ASP A 80 8.64 15.16 1.12
C ASP A 80 7.26 15.70 1.52
N ALA A 81 6.30 15.62 0.62
CA ALA A 81 4.91 16.00 0.93
C ALA A 81 4.33 15.19 2.08
N MET A 82 4.81 13.98 2.27
CA MET A 82 4.34 13.07 3.30
C MET A 82 5.19 13.08 4.58
N ARG A 83 6.13 14.02 4.72
CA ARG A 83 7.12 13.99 5.80
C ARG A 83 6.54 13.99 7.21
N ASP A 84 5.38 14.63 7.40
CA ASP A 84 4.76 14.74 8.71
C ASP A 84 3.59 13.74 8.89
N ILE A 85 3.44 12.81 7.96
CA ILE A 85 2.35 11.84 7.95
C ILE A 85 2.93 10.44 8.08
N PRO A 86 2.49 9.65 9.06
CA PRO A 86 2.94 8.26 9.15
C PRO A 86 2.52 7.46 7.91
N VAL A 87 3.50 6.89 7.24
CA VAL A 87 3.27 6.08 6.04
C VAL A 87 3.60 4.63 6.35
N ARG A 88 2.65 3.74 6.10
CA ARG A 88 2.81 2.32 6.39
C ARG A 88 3.46 1.55 5.26
N MET A 89 3.10 1.88 4.02
CA MET A 89 3.63 1.24 2.82
C MET A 89 3.70 2.24 1.69
N ILE A 90 4.67 2.04 0.79
CA ILE A 90 4.83 2.83 -0.42
C ILE A 90 5.03 1.86 -1.57
N SER A 91 4.32 2.08 -2.67
CA SER A 91 4.52 1.34 -3.90
C SER A 91 4.91 2.30 -5.01
N PHE A 92 6.09 2.10 -5.60
CA PHE A 92 6.60 2.93 -6.69
C PHE A 92 7.55 2.09 -7.54
N GLY A 93 7.54 2.34 -8.83
CA GLY A 93 8.38 1.58 -9.77
C GLY A 93 7.56 0.55 -10.54
N GLY A 94 8.14 -0.02 -11.56
CA GLY A 94 7.47 -0.98 -12.43
C GLY A 94 6.43 -0.37 -13.36
N SER A 95 6.07 0.88 -13.15
CA SER A 95 5.11 1.63 -13.96
C SER A 95 5.46 3.11 -13.88
N ASN A 96 5.21 3.84 -14.96
CA ASN A 96 5.42 5.29 -14.99
C ASN A 96 4.15 6.06 -14.57
N TYR A 97 3.13 5.39 -14.05
CA TYR A 97 1.83 6.02 -13.92
C TYR A 97 1.38 6.27 -12.49
N ASN A 98 2.00 5.65 -11.50
CA ASN A 98 1.56 5.91 -10.14
C ASN A 98 2.64 5.71 -9.08
N ILE A 99 2.45 6.43 -7.98
CA ILE A 99 3.09 6.15 -6.70
C ILE A 99 1.96 6.08 -5.66
N SER A 100 1.95 5.04 -4.84
CA SER A 100 0.87 4.80 -3.89
C SER A 100 1.40 4.78 -2.47
N PHE A 101 0.63 5.41 -1.56
CA PHE A 101 0.95 5.48 -0.14
C PHE A 101 -0.19 4.86 0.67
N LEU A 102 0.15 3.98 1.60
CA LEU A 102 -0.80 3.47 2.58
C LEU A 102 -0.63 4.28 3.87
N ILE A 103 -1.69 4.95 4.28
CA ILE A 103 -1.71 5.82 5.45
C ILE A 103 -2.96 5.56 6.28
N ARG A 104 -3.04 6.18 7.45
CA ARG A 104 -4.26 6.13 8.25
C ARG A 104 -5.35 6.97 7.58
N GLU A 105 -6.58 6.49 7.63
CA GLU A 105 -7.73 7.21 7.07
C GLU A 105 -7.84 8.62 7.64
N CYS A 106 -7.54 8.80 8.93
CA CYS A 106 -7.65 10.10 9.58
C CYS A 106 -6.66 11.14 9.03
N ASP A 107 -5.61 10.71 8.34
CA ASP A 107 -4.61 11.60 7.74
C ASP A 107 -4.90 11.92 6.28
N LYS A 108 -5.97 11.39 5.73
CA LYS A 108 -6.29 11.48 4.29
C LYS A 108 -6.35 12.91 3.79
N LYS A 109 -7.10 13.77 4.47
CA LYS A 109 -7.28 15.16 4.06
C LYS A 109 -5.96 15.93 4.02
N VAL A 110 -5.18 15.80 5.08
CA VAL A 110 -3.88 16.47 5.19
C VAL A 110 -2.94 15.97 4.11
N ALA A 111 -2.93 14.67 3.88
CA ALA A 111 -2.07 14.06 2.85
C ALA A 111 -2.43 14.56 1.45
N LEU A 112 -3.72 14.56 1.12
CA LEU A 112 -4.17 15.03 -0.19
C LEU A 112 -3.81 16.50 -0.41
N GLN A 113 -3.99 17.33 0.61
CA GLN A 113 -3.65 18.75 0.52
C GLN A 113 -2.14 18.94 0.35
N SER A 114 -1.35 18.22 1.13
CA SER A 114 0.11 18.33 1.07
C SER A 114 0.66 17.90 -0.30
N LEU A 115 0.15 16.80 -0.83
CA LEU A 115 0.54 16.32 -2.15
C LEU A 115 0.13 17.29 -3.24
N SER A 116 -1.08 17.84 -3.15
CA SER A 116 -1.56 18.81 -4.11
C SER A 116 -0.70 20.07 -4.11
N ASP A 117 -0.37 20.57 -2.94
CA ASP A 117 0.47 21.78 -2.81
C ASP A 117 1.87 21.53 -3.36
N MET A 118 2.46 20.40 -3.05
CA MET A 118 3.84 20.08 -3.46
C MET A 118 3.95 19.76 -4.95
N LEU A 119 2.97 19.06 -5.51
CA LEU A 119 3.09 18.52 -6.86
C LEU A 119 2.35 19.36 -7.92
N PHE A 120 1.26 20.01 -7.56
CA PHE A 120 0.38 20.65 -8.55
C PHE A 120 0.23 22.15 -8.38
N ASN A 121 0.50 22.70 -7.22
CA ASN A 121 0.41 24.14 -6.95
C ASN A 121 1.79 24.79 -6.88
N ASN A 122 2.77 24.11 -7.40
CA ASN A 122 4.16 24.56 -7.37
C ASN A 122 4.40 25.56 -8.50
N LYS A 123 4.44 26.82 -8.15
CA LYS A 123 4.75 27.88 -9.10
C LYS A 123 6.01 28.62 -8.70
#